data_8fe9e3f6145dfa9326a5ec02d2e31ac5
#
_entry.id   8fe9e3f6145dfa9326a5ec02d2e31ac5
#
_cell.length_a   1.000
_cell.length_b   1.000
_cell.length_c   1.000
_cell.angle_alpha   90.00
_cell.angle_beta   90.00
_cell.angle_gamma   90.00
#
_symmetry.space_group_name_H-M   'P 1'
#
loop_
_entity.id
_entity.type
_entity.pdbx_description
1 polymer ?
#
loop_
_entity_poly.entity_id
_entity_poly.type
_entity_poly.pdbx_seq_one_letter_code
_entity_poly.pdbx_strand_id
1 'polypeptide(L)'
;VDIAYLVTPLIAWILVGPIKFLINSVRTRQWAFGLVGNGGFPSNHSAVVSSMATLIALREGIGHPAFGVAVTLAFIVIIDANSLRQHVGKQAAAINRLAGEAASAAHKTLRERMGHTLVEIAGGLCTGVAIGFLINTVFSR
;
A
#
# COMPACT_ATOMS: atom_id res chain seq x y z
N VAL A 1 -21.87 -16.90 -6.23
CA VAL A 1 -20.84 -15.84 -6.30
C VAL A 1 -19.91 -16.02 -5.11
N ASP A 2 -18.62 -16.25 -5.39
CA ASP A 2 -17.64 -16.38 -4.31
C ASP A 2 -17.29 -15.00 -3.74
N ILE A 3 -17.84 -14.69 -2.58
CA ILE A 3 -17.68 -13.41 -1.93
C ILE A 3 -16.20 -13.12 -1.53
N ALA A 4 -15.36 -14.15 -1.45
CA ALA A 4 -13.96 -14.00 -1.09
C ALA A 4 -13.21 -13.04 -2.03
N TYR A 5 -13.47 -13.10 -3.33
CA TYR A 5 -12.85 -12.18 -4.29
C TYR A 5 -13.25 -10.72 -4.03
N LEU A 6 -14.50 -10.49 -3.67
CA LEU A 6 -14.99 -9.14 -3.41
C LEU A 6 -14.43 -8.56 -2.12
N VAL A 7 -14.33 -9.36 -1.07
CA VAL A 7 -13.92 -8.89 0.27
C VAL A 7 -12.40 -8.83 0.46
N THR A 8 -11.62 -9.60 -0.31
CA THR A 8 -10.16 -9.69 -0.15
C THR A 8 -9.45 -8.34 -0.16
N PRO A 9 -9.66 -7.45 -1.15
CA PRO A 9 -8.97 -6.16 -1.17
C PRO A 9 -9.36 -5.27 0.02
N LEU A 10 -10.61 -5.34 0.48
CA LEU A 10 -11.10 -4.58 1.63
C LEU A 10 -10.48 -5.10 2.93
N ILE A 11 -10.48 -6.42 3.12
CA ILE A 11 -9.86 -7.05 4.29
C ILE A 11 -8.36 -6.76 4.32
N ALA A 12 -7.67 -6.86 3.19
CA ALA A 12 -6.25 -6.53 3.11
C ALA A 12 -5.98 -5.09 3.52
N TRP A 13 -6.77 -4.15 3.02
CA TRP A 13 -6.65 -2.73 3.36
C TRP A 13 -6.88 -2.48 4.86
N ILE A 14 -7.92 -3.10 5.45
CA ILE A 14 -8.25 -2.98 6.87
C ILE A 14 -7.16 -3.60 7.76
N LEU A 15 -6.63 -4.77 7.41
CA LEU A 15 -5.64 -5.48 8.22
C LEU A 15 -4.26 -4.82 8.19
N VAL A 16 -3.86 -4.24 7.06
CA VAL A 16 -2.55 -3.57 6.94
C VAL A 16 -2.45 -2.33 7.83
N GLY A 17 -3.55 -1.61 8.08
CA GLY A 17 -3.56 -0.45 8.95
C GLY A 17 -3.06 -0.74 10.37
N PRO A 18 -3.68 -1.66 11.12
CA PRO A 18 -3.21 -2.12 12.44
C PRO A 18 -1.80 -2.69 12.43
N ILE A 19 -1.42 -3.49 11.42
CA ILE A 19 -0.07 -4.03 11.29
C ILE A 19 0.96 -2.89 11.21
N LYS A 20 0.69 -1.90 10.38
CA LYS A 20 1.52 -0.70 10.24
C LYS A 20 1.62 0.07 11.56
N PHE A 21 0.51 0.26 12.24
CA PHE A 21 0.47 0.92 13.54
C PHE A 21 1.34 0.20 14.57
N LEU A 22 1.20 -1.12 14.68
CA LEU A 22 2.00 -1.94 15.60
C LEU A 22 3.50 -1.85 15.29
N ILE A 23 3.88 -2.01 14.03
CA ILE A 23 5.28 -1.95 13.60
C ILE A 23 5.88 -0.56 13.88
N ASN A 24 5.16 0.52 13.56
CA ASN A 24 5.63 1.87 13.82
C ASN A 24 5.74 2.15 15.33
N SER A 25 4.77 1.70 16.13
CA SER A 25 4.79 1.87 17.58
C SER A 25 5.96 1.15 18.24
N VAL A 26 6.26 -0.08 17.83
CA VAL A 26 7.43 -0.84 18.30
C VAL A 26 8.73 -0.14 17.89
N ARG A 27 8.82 0.31 16.64
CA ARG A 27 10.02 0.95 16.10
C ARG A 27 10.33 2.29 16.75
N THR A 28 9.30 3.08 17.07
CA THR A 28 9.45 4.40 17.70
C THR A 28 9.43 4.34 19.22
N ARG A 29 9.12 3.18 19.80
CA ARG A 29 8.88 2.98 21.25
C ARG A 29 7.83 3.95 21.83
N GLN A 30 6.91 4.43 21.00
CA GLN A 30 5.81 5.34 21.35
C GLN A 30 4.56 4.97 20.54
N TRP A 31 3.40 5.33 21.04
CA TRP A 31 2.15 5.16 20.31
C TRP A 31 2.13 6.01 19.04
N ALA A 32 2.18 5.38 17.88
CA ALA A 32 2.41 6.06 16.59
C ALA A 32 1.11 6.59 15.95
N PHE A 33 0.19 7.17 16.73
CA PHE A 33 -1.08 7.70 16.21
C PHE A 33 -0.91 8.77 15.11
N GLY A 34 0.12 9.62 15.22
CA GLY A 34 0.43 10.65 14.22
C GLY A 34 1.03 10.14 12.91
N LEU A 35 1.42 8.86 12.86
CA LEU A 35 2.02 8.23 11.67
C LEU A 35 1.02 7.38 10.86
N VAL A 36 -0.22 7.27 11.33
CA VAL A 36 -1.30 6.56 10.62
C VAL A 36 -1.61 7.31 9.31
N GLY A 37 -1.52 6.62 8.18
CA GLY A 37 -1.78 7.21 6.86
C GLY A 37 -0.57 7.84 6.15
N ASN A 38 0.57 7.96 6.80
CA ASN A 38 1.76 8.65 6.27
C ASN A 38 2.83 7.69 5.73
N GLY A 39 2.55 6.97 4.62
CA GLY A 39 3.57 6.04 4.09
C GLY A 39 3.97 4.98 5.12
N GLY A 40 5.17 4.43 5.03
CA GLY A 40 5.73 3.49 6.01
C GLY A 40 5.46 2.03 5.71
N PHE A 41 6.10 1.18 6.49
CA PHE A 41 6.11 -0.28 6.33
C PHE A 41 4.93 -0.93 7.06
N PRO A 42 4.25 -1.93 6.44
CA PRO A 42 4.32 -2.33 5.04
C PRO A 42 3.48 -1.44 4.10
N SER A 43 3.71 -1.50 2.78
CA SER A 43 2.93 -0.77 1.78
C SER A 43 1.51 -1.31 1.66
N ASN A 44 0.50 -0.47 1.89
CA ASN A 44 -0.91 -0.84 1.71
C ASN A 44 -1.22 -1.22 0.25
N HIS A 45 -0.71 -0.44 -0.71
CA HIS A 45 -0.96 -0.68 -2.13
C HIS A 45 -0.46 -2.06 -2.56
N SER A 46 0.78 -2.39 -2.19
CA SER A 46 1.37 -3.68 -2.51
C SER A 46 0.62 -4.83 -1.84
N ALA A 47 0.18 -4.67 -0.60
CA ALA A 47 -0.56 -5.71 0.12
C ALA A 47 -1.93 -5.99 -0.49
N VAL A 48 -2.68 -4.94 -0.87
CA VAL A 48 -4.00 -5.09 -1.49
C VAL A 48 -3.90 -5.84 -2.83
N VAL A 49 -2.99 -5.43 -3.72
CA VAL A 49 -2.90 -6.06 -5.04
C VAL A 49 -2.32 -7.48 -4.97
N SER A 50 -1.36 -7.73 -4.07
CA SER A 50 -0.78 -9.07 -3.93
C SER A 50 -1.72 -10.06 -3.23
N SER A 51 -2.56 -9.61 -2.30
CA SER A 51 -3.56 -10.48 -1.68
C SER A 51 -4.57 -11.01 -2.69
N MET A 52 -5.05 -10.14 -3.59
CA MET A 52 -5.95 -10.56 -4.66
C MET A 52 -5.25 -11.48 -5.68
N ALA A 53 -4.05 -11.13 -6.12
CA ALA A 53 -3.29 -11.97 -7.04
C ALA A 53 -3.04 -13.37 -6.43
N THR A 54 -2.70 -13.44 -5.15
CA THR A 54 -2.50 -14.70 -4.44
C THR A 54 -3.80 -15.51 -4.36
N LEU A 55 -4.93 -14.89 -4.01
CA LEU A 55 -6.21 -15.60 -3.96
C LEU A 55 -6.58 -16.19 -5.31
N ILE A 56 -6.44 -15.42 -6.39
CA ILE A 56 -6.72 -15.90 -7.76
C ILE A 56 -5.77 -17.05 -8.13
N ALA A 57 -4.48 -16.94 -7.82
CA ALA A 57 -3.51 -18.00 -8.09
C ALA A 57 -3.87 -19.33 -7.38
N LEU A 58 -4.34 -19.25 -6.13
CA LEU A 58 -4.68 -20.41 -5.32
C LEU A 58 -5.98 -21.09 -5.77
N ARG A 59 -6.95 -20.33 -6.25
CA ARG A 59 -8.29 -20.85 -6.59
C ARG A 59 -8.45 -21.19 -8.06
N GLU A 60 -7.97 -20.31 -8.92
CA GLU A 60 -8.14 -20.43 -10.37
C GLU A 60 -6.89 -20.97 -11.07
N GLY A 61 -5.74 -20.89 -10.39
CA GLY A 61 -4.44 -21.22 -10.95
C GLY A 61 -3.78 -20.05 -11.69
N ILE A 62 -2.45 -20.15 -11.80
CA ILE A 62 -1.61 -19.11 -12.45
C ILE A 62 -1.82 -19.01 -13.96
N GLY A 63 -2.39 -20.04 -14.59
CA GLY A 63 -2.73 -20.05 -16.03
C GLY A 63 -4.06 -19.36 -16.35
N HIS A 64 -4.87 -18.98 -15.35
CA HIS A 64 -6.14 -18.35 -15.58
C HIS A 64 -5.97 -16.86 -16.00
N PRO A 65 -6.71 -16.37 -17.00
CA PRO A 65 -6.57 -14.97 -17.46
C PRO A 65 -6.72 -13.91 -16.36
N ALA A 66 -7.57 -14.16 -15.35
CA ALA A 66 -7.73 -13.25 -14.22
C ALA A 66 -6.44 -13.08 -13.42
N PHE A 67 -5.59 -14.09 -13.32
CA PHE A 67 -4.29 -13.97 -12.67
C PHE A 67 -3.37 -13.01 -13.45
N GLY A 68 -3.36 -13.11 -14.78
CA GLY A 68 -2.61 -12.18 -15.63
C GLY A 68 -3.04 -10.73 -15.43
N VAL A 69 -4.37 -10.49 -15.35
CA VAL A 69 -4.92 -9.15 -15.06
C VAL A 69 -4.50 -8.67 -13.67
N ALA A 70 -4.57 -9.53 -12.65
CA ALA A 70 -4.18 -9.19 -11.27
C ALA A 70 -2.69 -8.83 -11.18
N VAL A 71 -1.82 -9.58 -11.84
CA VAL A 71 -0.36 -9.31 -11.90
C VAL A 71 -0.09 -7.99 -12.64
N THR A 72 -0.76 -7.74 -13.74
CA THR A 72 -0.63 -6.48 -14.48
C THR A 72 -1.03 -5.28 -13.62
N LEU A 73 -2.17 -5.38 -12.92
CA LEU A 73 -2.62 -4.33 -12.00
C LEU A 73 -1.61 -4.13 -10.86
N ALA A 74 -1.10 -5.23 -10.28
CA ALA A 74 -0.08 -5.17 -9.23
C ALA A 74 1.17 -4.43 -9.72
N PHE A 75 1.64 -4.74 -10.91
CA PHE A 75 2.81 -4.10 -11.52
C PHE A 75 2.61 -2.58 -11.67
N ILE A 76 1.49 -2.15 -12.24
CA ILE A 76 1.17 -0.73 -12.43
C ILE A 76 1.09 -0.01 -11.08
N VAL A 77 0.38 -0.59 -10.10
CA VAL A 77 0.21 0.00 -8.76
C VAL A 77 1.55 0.13 -8.02
N ILE A 78 2.45 -0.86 -8.15
CA ILE A 78 3.77 -0.83 -7.52
C ILE A 78 4.66 0.25 -8.13
N ILE A 79 4.65 0.38 -9.46
CA ILE A 79 5.39 1.45 -10.15
C ILE A 79 4.87 2.82 -9.70
N ASP A 80 3.54 3.01 -9.66
CA ASP A 80 2.95 4.26 -9.19
C ASP A 80 3.35 4.57 -7.75
N ALA A 81 3.23 3.61 -6.87
CA ALA A 81 3.54 3.77 -5.45
C ALA A 81 5.01 4.13 -5.19
N ASN A 82 5.93 3.67 -6.03
CA ASN A 82 7.35 3.97 -5.94
C ASN A 82 7.73 5.25 -6.72
N SER A 83 7.53 5.27 -8.02
CA SER A 83 8.07 6.28 -8.93
C SER A 83 7.23 7.56 -8.96
N LEU A 84 5.97 7.48 -9.37
CA LEU A 84 5.11 8.66 -9.57
C LEU A 84 4.98 9.48 -8.28
N ARG A 85 4.75 8.83 -7.15
CA ARG A 85 4.61 9.51 -5.86
C ARG A 85 5.88 10.20 -5.40
N GLN A 86 7.06 9.65 -5.70
CA GLN A 86 8.33 10.34 -5.41
C GLN A 86 8.48 11.60 -6.26
N HIS A 87 8.06 11.56 -7.54
CA HIS A 87 8.06 12.76 -8.39
C HIS A 87 7.10 13.83 -7.87
N VAL A 88 5.89 13.45 -7.43
CA VAL A 88 4.94 14.38 -6.80
C VAL A 88 5.53 15.00 -5.53
N GLY A 89 6.24 14.23 -4.71
CA GLY A 89 6.94 14.76 -3.53
C GLY A 89 8.02 15.79 -3.88
N LYS A 90 8.81 15.54 -4.93
CA LYS A 90 9.80 16.50 -5.43
C LYS A 90 9.16 17.78 -5.96
N GLN A 91 8.03 17.66 -6.66
CA GLN A 91 7.25 18.82 -7.13
C GLN A 91 6.69 19.62 -5.94
N ALA A 92 6.17 18.96 -4.92
CA ALA A 92 5.71 19.61 -3.70
C ALA A 92 6.82 20.40 -3.01
N ALA A 93 8.04 19.85 -2.94
CA ALA A 93 9.21 20.54 -2.39
C ALA A 93 9.62 21.77 -3.22
N ALA A 94 9.53 21.69 -4.53
CA ALA A 94 9.80 22.84 -5.41
C ALA A 94 8.76 23.95 -5.23
N ILE A 95 7.47 23.59 -5.15
CA ILE A 95 6.37 24.54 -4.91
C ILE A 95 6.52 25.19 -3.54
N ASN A 96 6.82 24.42 -2.49
CA ASN A 96 7.00 24.96 -1.13
C ASN A 96 8.15 25.96 -1.07
N ARG A 97 9.26 25.73 -1.79
CA ARG A 97 10.37 26.69 -1.88
C ARG A 97 9.94 27.99 -2.55
N LEU A 98 9.30 27.90 -3.71
CA LEU A 98 8.80 29.08 -4.44
C LEU A 98 7.77 29.85 -3.61
N ALA A 99 6.88 29.15 -2.91
CA ALA A 99 5.89 29.76 -2.02
C ALA A 99 6.55 30.43 -0.80
N GLY A 100 7.59 29.81 -0.20
CA GLY A 100 8.31 30.36 0.95
C GLY A 100 9.01 31.67 0.67
N GLU A 101 9.45 31.89 -0.59
CA GLU A 101 10.03 33.16 -1.04
C GLU A 101 8.97 34.27 -1.24
N ALA A 102 7.69 33.89 -1.40
CA ALA A 102 6.58 34.81 -1.68
C ALA A 102 5.51 34.87 -0.58
N ALA A 103 5.64 34.10 0.51
CA ALA A 103 4.52 33.78 1.38
C ALA A 103 4.13 34.87 2.37
N SER A 104 2.86 35.21 2.34
CA SER A 104 2.09 35.64 3.49
C SER A 104 1.80 34.43 4.41
N ALA A 105 1.61 34.64 5.72
CA ALA A 105 1.47 33.65 6.78
C ALA A 105 0.33 32.60 6.62
N ALA A 106 -0.40 32.59 5.51
CA ALA A 106 -1.55 31.73 5.24
C ALA A 106 -1.26 30.50 4.35
N HIS A 107 -0.02 30.32 3.87
CA HIS A 107 0.28 29.22 2.94
C HIS A 107 0.54 27.91 3.69
N LYS A 108 -0.37 26.94 3.56
CA LYS A 108 -0.19 25.59 4.09
C LYS A 108 0.84 24.84 3.26
N THR A 109 1.95 24.44 3.86
CA THR A 109 2.99 23.66 3.19
C THR A 109 2.48 22.34 2.63
N LEU A 110 2.85 22.05 1.37
CA LEU A 110 2.54 20.79 0.73
C LEU A 110 3.41 19.65 1.30
N ARG A 111 2.85 18.46 1.35
CA ARG A 111 3.56 17.27 1.82
C ARG A 111 4.64 16.85 0.81
N GLU A 112 5.90 16.86 1.21
CA GLU A 112 7.05 16.56 0.34
C GLU A 112 7.42 15.08 0.36
N ARG A 113 7.30 14.43 1.52
CA ARG A 113 7.67 13.02 1.66
C ARG A 113 6.54 12.11 1.19
N MET A 114 6.59 11.72 -0.07
CA MET A 114 5.63 10.84 -0.73
C MET A 114 6.33 9.67 -1.43
N GLY A 115 5.59 8.57 -1.61
CA GLY A 115 6.08 7.34 -2.21
C GLY A 115 6.56 6.32 -1.19
N HIS A 116 6.76 5.09 -1.67
CA HIS A 116 7.22 3.97 -0.87
C HIS A 116 8.64 3.56 -1.25
N THR A 117 9.41 3.11 -0.28
CA THR A 117 10.72 2.47 -0.51
C THR A 117 10.51 1.03 -1.02
N LEU A 118 11.52 0.46 -1.65
CA LEU A 118 11.49 -0.95 -2.10
C LEU A 118 11.26 -1.92 -0.92
N VAL A 119 11.77 -1.62 0.26
CA VAL A 119 11.57 -2.42 1.47
C VAL A 119 10.10 -2.39 1.91
N GLU A 120 9.46 -1.22 1.88
CA GLU A 120 8.03 -1.09 2.20
C GLU A 120 7.16 -1.83 1.20
N ILE A 121 7.52 -1.81 -0.09
CA ILE A 121 6.85 -2.55 -1.15
C ILE A 121 7.00 -4.06 -0.92
N ALA A 122 8.21 -4.55 -0.70
CA ALA A 122 8.47 -5.96 -0.44
C ALA A 122 7.71 -6.45 0.80
N GLY A 123 7.73 -5.67 1.89
CA GLY A 123 6.93 -5.97 3.09
C GLY A 123 5.43 -6.01 2.81
N GLY A 124 4.93 -5.10 1.98
CA GLY A 124 3.55 -5.09 1.52
C GLY A 124 3.19 -6.35 0.71
N LEU A 125 4.05 -6.75 -0.23
CA LEU A 125 3.86 -7.97 -1.01
C LEU A 125 3.78 -9.22 -0.12
N CYS A 126 4.73 -9.38 0.81
CA CYS A 126 4.72 -10.51 1.76
C CYS A 126 3.45 -10.52 2.62
N THR A 127 3.04 -9.35 3.12
CA THR A 127 1.81 -9.22 3.93
C THR A 127 0.58 -9.58 3.12
N GLY A 128 0.48 -9.10 1.87
CA GLY A 128 -0.65 -9.40 1.00
C GLY A 128 -0.72 -10.89 0.61
N VAL A 129 0.43 -11.51 0.33
CA VAL A 129 0.49 -12.96 0.09
C VAL A 129 -0.05 -13.73 1.30
N ALA A 130 0.41 -13.39 2.51
CA ALA A 130 -0.08 -14.03 3.74
C ALA A 130 -1.60 -13.84 3.93
N ILE A 131 -2.12 -12.65 3.63
CA ILE A 131 -3.57 -12.37 3.69
C ILE A 131 -4.32 -13.17 2.63
N GLY A 132 -3.81 -13.30 1.40
CA GLY A 132 -4.42 -14.12 0.35
C GLY A 132 -4.56 -15.58 0.76
N PHE A 133 -3.52 -16.15 1.39
CA PHE A 133 -3.58 -17.51 1.97
C PHE A 133 -4.60 -17.61 3.10
N LEU A 134 -4.64 -16.63 4.01
CA LEU A 134 -5.61 -16.58 5.10
C LEU A 134 -7.04 -16.56 4.58
N ILE A 135 -7.34 -15.68 3.63
CA ILE A 135 -8.67 -15.59 3.02
C ILE A 135 -9.03 -16.89 2.31
N ASN A 136 -8.08 -17.48 1.58
CA ASN A 136 -8.34 -18.76 0.93
C ASN A 136 -8.73 -19.85 1.95
N THR A 137 -8.04 -19.92 3.09
CA THR A 137 -8.35 -20.92 4.16
C THR A 137 -9.68 -20.64 4.86
N VAL A 138 -9.97 -19.39 5.18
CA VAL A 138 -11.20 -19.00 5.89
C VAL A 138 -12.45 -19.20 5.03
N PHE A 139 -12.34 -18.92 3.73
CA PHE A 139 -13.44 -19.02 2.77
C PHE A 139 -13.33 -20.28 1.89
N SER A 140 -12.46 -21.24 2.22
CA SER A 140 -12.46 -22.53 1.53
C SER A 140 -13.70 -23.31 1.94
N ARG A 141 -14.59 -23.53 1.00
CA ARG A 141 -15.71 -24.48 1.09
C ARG A 141 -15.43 -25.68 0.21
#